data_f9df4c2cc79c1a007580bd6e7707f901
#
_entry.id   f9df4c2cc79c1a007580bd6e7707f901
#
_cell.length_a   1.000
_cell.length_b   1.000
_cell.length_c   1.000
_cell.angle_alpha   90.00
_cell.angle_beta   90.00
_cell.angle_gamma   90.00
#
_symmetry.space_group_name_H-M   'P 1'
#
loop_
_entity.id
_entity.type
_entity.pdbx_description
1 polymer ?
#
loop_
_entity_poly.entity_id
_entity_poly.type
_entity_poly.pdbx_seq_one_letter_code
_entity_poly.pdbx_strand_id
1 'polypeptide(L)'
;MKTLVINLSHRKDRLDKFKQNNADFISYDVLKAVNGYDVSYTNLQTMGFDTDHEWIDPILKTSLTKGEVGCFLSHWKAWKQCIKLNEPVLVLEDDAVVTDKFSYDELYKLRRQGYNFVYLGWKEMEESIPIDDKFVKPVYPYWGLAYMITPESAKILTETKPNIIPVDEYLPQKIEKLNVVAYKENIIVPRDRKDGGSNINPTNRYDYFLDFNTHILTVATDEKKAKKLFASAEKLNIKITNLGKGVKWQGGTMEGQGGGHKINLVKEYLEDKRDNDVVLFLDGYDTFLTDHTDEIISRYIQFFHKLIFSSERFCWPDEGLASDLKAKNEDINTPYQYLNSGMYIGRVGELKKLFAEPLENHDDDQLY
;
A
#
# COMPACT_ATOMS: atom_id res chain seq x y z
N MET A 1 -1.33 35.99 -0.44
CA MET A 1 -1.17 34.56 -0.09
C MET A 1 -2.26 33.78 -0.80
N LYS A 2 -1.91 32.82 -1.63
CA LYS A 2 -2.85 31.90 -2.24
C LYS A 2 -3.17 30.73 -1.32
N THR A 3 -4.37 30.18 -1.46
CA THR A 3 -4.75 28.93 -0.80
C THR A 3 -4.85 27.84 -1.84
N LEU A 4 -4.20 26.71 -1.59
CA LEU A 4 -4.20 25.51 -2.44
C LEU A 4 -4.92 24.38 -1.69
N VAL A 5 -5.97 23.83 -2.30
CA VAL A 5 -6.69 22.68 -1.78
C VAL A 5 -6.29 21.43 -2.56
N ILE A 6 -5.67 20.48 -1.89
CA ILE A 6 -5.28 19.19 -2.47
C ILE A 6 -6.51 18.31 -2.59
N ASN A 7 -6.89 17.95 -3.83
CA ASN A 7 -8.04 17.08 -4.08
C ASN A 7 -7.80 16.16 -5.28
N LEU A 8 -8.19 14.89 -5.13
CA LEU A 8 -8.20 13.91 -6.22
C LEU A 8 -9.35 14.22 -7.19
N SER A 9 -9.06 14.34 -8.49
CA SER A 9 -10.02 14.78 -9.52
C SER A 9 -11.29 13.93 -9.59
N HIS A 10 -11.24 12.65 -9.19
CA HIS A 10 -12.41 11.77 -9.14
C HIS A 10 -13.21 11.91 -7.83
N ARG A 11 -12.66 12.55 -6.78
CA ARG A 11 -13.33 12.79 -5.49
C ARG A 11 -14.03 14.15 -5.47
N LYS A 12 -14.94 14.35 -6.43
CA LYS A 12 -15.79 15.55 -6.50
C LYS A 12 -16.66 15.69 -5.25
N ASP A 13 -17.11 14.56 -4.69
CA ASP A 13 -17.86 14.48 -3.45
C ASP A 13 -17.15 15.18 -2.28
N ARG A 14 -15.83 14.97 -2.15
CA ARG A 14 -15.03 15.62 -1.09
C ARG A 14 -14.85 17.11 -1.35
N LEU A 15 -14.59 17.49 -2.62
CA LEU A 15 -14.44 18.89 -2.99
C LEU A 15 -15.73 19.69 -2.80
N ASP A 16 -16.88 19.11 -3.12
CA ASP A 16 -18.17 19.75 -2.92
C ASP A 16 -18.46 19.97 -1.42
N LYS A 17 -18.16 19.00 -0.58
CA LYS A 17 -18.24 19.15 0.88
C LYS A 17 -17.25 20.18 1.42
N PHE A 18 -16.01 20.18 0.92
CA PHE A 18 -15.03 21.22 1.26
C PHE A 18 -15.57 22.62 0.95
N LYS A 19 -16.14 22.81 -0.24
CA LYS A 19 -16.75 24.07 -0.67
C LYS A 19 -17.91 24.48 0.25
N GLN A 20 -18.79 23.54 0.59
CA GLN A 20 -19.93 23.81 1.48
C GLN A 20 -19.48 24.29 2.87
N ASN A 21 -18.39 23.73 3.39
CA ASN A 21 -17.91 24.05 4.73
C ASN A 21 -17.06 25.33 4.79
N ASN A 22 -16.46 25.77 3.68
CA ASN A 22 -15.40 26.77 3.70
C ASN A 22 -15.64 28.00 2.79
N ALA A 23 -16.74 28.02 2.01
CA ALA A 23 -16.98 29.06 1.01
C ALA A 23 -17.00 30.50 1.58
N ASP A 24 -17.48 30.65 2.81
CA ASP A 24 -17.58 31.95 3.47
C ASP A 24 -16.27 32.43 4.11
N PHE A 25 -15.26 31.55 4.23
CA PHE A 25 -14.03 31.83 4.95
C PHE A 25 -12.83 32.08 4.04
N ILE A 26 -12.74 31.32 2.92
CA ILE A 26 -11.55 31.31 2.07
C ILE A 26 -11.88 31.25 0.58
N SER A 27 -11.05 31.93 -0.23
CA SER A 27 -10.94 31.69 -1.67
C SER A 27 -9.75 30.77 -1.94
N TYR A 28 -9.89 29.80 -2.83
CA TYR A 28 -8.87 28.79 -3.07
C TYR A 28 -8.77 28.34 -4.52
N ASP A 29 -7.59 27.85 -4.87
CA ASP A 29 -7.32 27.12 -6.10
C ASP A 29 -7.25 25.61 -5.80
N VAL A 30 -7.85 24.77 -6.64
CA VAL A 30 -7.74 23.32 -6.49
C VAL A 30 -6.41 22.83 -7.07
N LEU A 31 -5.59 22.24 -6.22
CA LEU A 31 -4.41 21.52 -6.65
C LEU A 31 -4.79 20.06 -6.94
N LYS A 32 -4.75 19.66 -8.20
CA LYS A 32 -5.00 18.26 -8.58
C LYS A 32 -4.01 17.36 -7.88
N ALA A 33 -4.50 16.54 -6.93
CA ALA A 33 -3.73 15.57 -6.19
C ALA A 33 -3.20 14.45 -7.10
N VAL A 34 -2.14 13.81 -6.65
CA VAL A 34 -1.59 12.61 -7.28
C VAL A 34 -2.34 11.40 -6.71
N ASN A 35 -2.94 10.60 -7.60
CA ASN A 35 -3.47 9.32 -7.21
C ASN A 35 -2.32 8.30 -7.16
N GLY A 36 -1.96 7.84 -5.98
CA GLY A 36 -0.86 6.89 -5.81
C GLY A 36 -1.08 5.56 -6.52
N TYR A 37 -2.35 5.19 -6.78
CA TYR A 37 -2.68 3.98 -7.55
C TYR A 37 -2.34 4.09 -9.05
N ASP A 38 -2.22 5.32 -9.58
CA ASP A 38 -1.86 5.58 -10.97
C ASP A 38 -0.33 5.70 -11.15
N VAL A 39 0.44 5.65 -10.05
CA VAL A 39 1.90 5.81 -10.08
C VAL A 39 2.56 4.45 -9.92
N SER A 40 3.35 4.02 -10.91
CA SER A 40 4.20 2.83 -10.80
C SER A 40 5.54 3.16 -10.14
N TYR A 41 6.21 2.15 -9.61
CA TYR A 41 7.57 2.30 -9.07
C TYR A 41 8.55 2.84 -10.11
N THR A 42 8.49 2.33 -11.35
CA THR A 42 9.30 2.82 -12.47
C THR A 42 9.06 4.30 -12.75
N ASN A 43 7.80 4.76 -12.65
CA ASN A 43 7.48 6.18 -12.79
C ASN A 43 8.10 7.01 -11.68
N LEU A 44 8.08 6.53 -10.43
CA LEU A 44 8.75 7.21 -9.31
C LEU A 44 10.24 7.36 -9.55
N GLN A 45 10.93 6.30 -9.93
CA GLN A 45 12.36 6.33 -10.25
C GLN A 45 12.67 7.26 -11.43
N THR A 46 11.86 7.24 -12.49
CA THR A 46 11.99 8.17 -13.62
C THR A 46 11.81 9.63 -13.18
N MET A 47 10.94 9.88 -12.20
CA MET A 47 10.78 11.19 -11.58
C MET A 47 11.93 11.52 -10.60
N GLY A 48 12.83 10.57 -10.34
CA GLY A 48 13.97 10.68 -9.42
C GLY A 48 13.60 10.53 -7.96
N PHE A 49 12.45 9.94 -7.64
CA PHE A 49 12.09 9.51 -6.30
C PHE A 49 12.42 8.03 -6.12
N ASP A 50 12.63 7.67 -4.88
CA ASP A 50 12.58 6.29 -4.43
C ASP A 50 11.60 6.19 -3.26
N THR A 51 11.34 4.97 -2.81
CA THR A 51 10.52 4.73 -1.63
C THR A 51 11.42 4.14 -0.54
N ASP A 52 11.10 4.38 0.71
CA ASP A 52 11.81 3.75 1.80
C ASP A 52 11.30 2.33 1.99
N HIS A 53 12.09 1.36 1.54
CA HIS A 53 11.74 -0.07 1.57
C HIS A 53 11.68 -0.65 2.98
N GLU A 54 12.35 -0.02 3.93
CA GLU A 54 12.43 -0.48 5.31
C GLU A 54 11.45 0.28 6.21
N TRP A 55 10.81 1.32 5.66
CA TRP A 55 9.88 2.11 6.47
C TRP A 55 8.66 1.28 6.88
N ILE A 56 8.41 1.26 8.17
CA ILE A 56 7.27 0.60 8.80
C ILE A 56 6.54 1.63 9.64
N ASP A 57 5.22 1.74 9.45
CA ASP A 57 4.38 2.59 10.29
C ASP A 57 4.61 2.27 11.77
N PRO A 58 5.01 3.26 12.59
CA PRO A 58 5.38 3.01 13.97
C PRO A 58 4.20 2.54 14.84
N ILE A 59 2.97 2.85 14.43
CA ILE A 59 1.73 2.51 15.15
C ILE A 59 1.11 1.23 14.59
N LEU A 60 0.90 1.21 13.28
CA LEU A 60 0.16 0.16 12.60
C LEU A 60 1.04 -1.02 12.17
N LYS A 61 2.38 -0.88 12.31
CA LYS A 61 3.38 -1.89 11.95
C LYS A 61 3.27 -2.40 10.51
N THR A 62 3.07 -1.48 9.60
CA THR A 62 2.78 -1.79 8.20
C THR A 62 3.61 -0.94 7.27
N SER A 63 3.88 -1.44 6.08
CA SER A 63 4.63 -0.75 5.05
C SER A 63 3.84 0.42 4.44
N LEU A 64 4.55 1.30 3.73
CA LEU A 64 4.01 2.44 3.01
C LEU A 64 2.90 2.03 2.04
N THR A 65 1.79 2.77 2.03
CA THR A 65 0.65 2.53 1.13
C THR A 65 0.71 3.40 -0.13
N LYS A 66 0.05 2.97 -1.20
CA LYS A 66 -0.12 3.81 -2.40
C LYS A 66 -0.82 5.13 -2.11
N GLY A 67 -1.76 5.15 -1.17
CA GLY A 67 -2.42 6.37 -0.72
C GLY A 67 -1.44 7.36 -0.10
N GLU A 68 -0.54 6.89 0.76
CA GLU A 68 0.49 7.70 1.40
C GLU A 68 1.51 8.24 0.40
N VAL A 69 1.92 7.43 -0.59
CA VAL A 69 2.76 7.91 -1.70
C VAL A 69 2.06 9.00 -2.49
N GLY A 70 0.79 8.81 -2.83
CA GLY A 70 -0.01 9.82 -3.53
C GLY A 70 -0.17 11.11 -2.71
N CYS A 71 -0.38 11.00 -1.40
CA CYS A 71 -0.42 12.10 -0.45
C CYS A 71 0.90 12.87 -0.44
N PHE A 72 2.05 12.18 -0.22
CA PHE A 72 3.38 12.79 -0.25
C PHE A 72 3.64 13.55 -1.55
N LEU A 73 3.41 12.92 -2.71
CA LEU A 73 3.62 13.55 -4.02
C LEU A 73 2.69 14.76 -4.25
N SER A 74 1.50 14.75 -3.67
CA SER A 74 0.56 15.88 -3.74
C SER A 74 1.07 17.07 -2.93
N HIS A 75 1.58 16.84 -1.72
CA HIS A 75 2.23 17.88 -0.91
C HIS A 75 3.52 18.38 -1.58
N TRP A 76 4.34 17.48 -2.12
CA TRP A 76 5.52 17.87 -2.91
C TRP A 76 5.17 18.80 -4.06
N LYS A 77 4.08 18.50 -4.77
CA LYS A 77 3.57 19.36 -5.84
C LYS A 77 3.11 20.74 -5.32
N ALA A 78 2.48 20.79 -4.14
CA ALA A 78 2.11 22.04 -3.48
C ALA A 78 3.35 22.88 -3.11
N TRP A 79 4.41 22.25 -2.58
CA TRP A 79 5.67 22.94 -2.29
C TRP A 79 6.34 23.48 -3.55
N LYS A 80 6.38 22.71 -4.64
CA LYS A 80 6.87 23.19 -5.95
C LYS A 80 6.04 24.34 -6.49
N GLN A 81 4.73 24.31 -6.28
CA GLN A 81 3.85 25.41 -6.68
C GLN A 81 4.10 26.68 -5.85
N CYS A 82 4.36 26.55 -4.53
CA CYS A 82 4.76 27.66 -3.67
C CYS A 82 6.04 28.34 -4.18
N ILE A 83 7.06 27.55 -4.54
CA ILE A 83 8.31 28.07 -5.12
C ILE A 83 8.04 28.82 -6.43
N LYS A 84 7.23 28.25 -7.31
CA LYS A 84 6.87 28.85 -8.61
C LYS A 84 6.12 30.17 -8.46
N LEU A 85 5.19 30.25 -7.50
CA LEU A 85 4.43 31.47 -7.19
C LEU A 85 5.30 32.54 -6.55
N ASN A 86 6.41 32.14 -5.93
CA ASN A 86 7.31 32.99 -5.16
C ASN A 86 6.59 33.83 -4.08
N GLU A 87 5.55 33.26 -3.49
CA GLU A 87 4.77 33.82 -2.39
C GLU A 87 4.36 32.72 -1.39
N PRO A 88 4.09 33.06 -0.12
CA PRO A 88 3.53 32.08 0.80
C PRO A 88 2.22 31.51 0.31
N VAL A 89 2.00 30.24 0.56
CA VAL A 89 0.74 29.55 0.26
C VAL A 89 0.19 28.91 1.52
N LEU A 90 -1.14 28.89 1.63
CA LEU A 90 -1.86 28.05 2.57
C LEU A 90 -2.21 26.75 1.85
N VAL A 91 -1.76 25.63 2.39
CA VAL A 91 -2.03 24.29 1.84
C VAL A 91 -3.05 23.62 2.74
N LEU A 92 -4.11 23.09 2.14
CA LEU A 92 -5.20 22.40 2.80
C LEU A 92 -5.47 21.06 2.11
N GLU A 93 -5.79 20.04 2.89
CA GLU A 93 -6.43 18.82 2.38
C GLU A 93 -7.93 19.03 2.18
N ASP A 94 -8.57 18.22 1.36
CA ASP A 94 -9.99 18.36 0.98
C ASP A 94 -10.98 17.94 2.07
N ASP A 95 -10.51 17.54 3.24
CA ASP A 95 -11.29 17.32 4.46
C ASP A 95 -11.05 18.39 5.53
N ALA A 96 -10.29 19.41 5.25
CA ALA A 96 -10.10 20.55 6.13
C ALA A 96 -11.38 21.40 6.27
N VAL A 97 -11.68 21.80 7.50
CA VAL A 97 -12.78 22.71 7.83
C VAL A 97 -12.20 23.93 8.54
N VAL A 98 -12.37 25.08 7.93
CA VAL A 98 -11.90 26.37 8.44
C VAL A 98 -12.86 26.88 9.50
N THR A 99 -12.34 27.26 10.67
CA THR A 99 -13.17 27.84 11.75
C THR A 99 -13.22 29.36 11.66
N ASP A 100 -14.11 29.97 12.39
CA ASP A 100 -14.24 31.43 12.54
C ASP A 100 -13.02 32.12 13.17
N LYS A 101 -12.12 31.35 13.78
CA LYS A 101 -10.83 31.83 14.31
C LYS A 101 -9.77 32.09 13.25
N PHE A 102 -10.00 31.68 12.00
CA PHE A 102 -9.02 31.80 10.91
C PHE A 102 -8.86 33.26 10.46
N SER A 103 -7.61 33.68 10.25
CA SER A 103 -7.27 35.03 9.74
C SER A 103 -6.00 35.03 8.89
N TYR A 104 -6.10 35.50 7.65
CA TYR A 104 -4.92 35.76 6.82
C TYR A 104 -3.99 36.82 7.41
N ASP A 105 -4.53 37.83 8.09
CA ASP A 105 -3.73 38.90 8.71
C ASP A 105 -2.82 38.35 9.80
N GLU A 106 -3.29 37.38 10.57
CA GLU A 106 -2.46 36.73 11.60
C GLU A 106 -1.35 35.90 10.95
N LEU A 107 -1.60 35.20 9.86
CA LEU A 107 -0.56 34.47 9.10
C LEU A 107 0.50 35.44 8.53
N TYR A 108 0.08 36.59 8.00
CA TYR A 108 1.02 37.64 7.55
C TYR A 108 1.84 38.21 8.72
N LYS A 109 1.25 38.34 9.93
CA LYS A 109 1.95 38.78 11.13
C LYS A 109 3.02 37.75 11.55
N LEU A 110 2.66 36.48 11.62
CA LEU A 110 3.60 35.39 11.95
C LEU A 110 4.77 35.34 10.95
N ARG A 111 4.48 35.50 9.65
CA ARG A 111 5.53 35.61 8.64
C ARG A 111 6.48 36.77 8.88
N ARG A 112 5.96 37.96 9.24
CA ARG A 112 6.80 39.14 9.57
C ARG A 112 7.65 38.92 10.81
N GLN A 113 7.23 38.04 11.73
CA GLN A 113 8.01 37.59 12.89
C GLN A 113 9.10 36.56 12.51
N GLY A 114 9.19 36.16 11.24
CA GLY A 114 10.20 35.25 10.72
C GLY A 114 9.76 33.79 10.58
N TYR A 115 8.54 33.44 11.01
CA TYR A 115 8.05 32.07 10.83
C TYR A 115 7.84 31.76 9.35
N ASN A 116 8.41 30.66 8.90
CA ASN A 116 8.37 30.23 7.50
C ASN A 116 7.53 28.99 7.26
N PHE A 117 7.06 28.36 8.33
CA PHE A 117 6.09 27.27 8.32
C PHE A 117 5.15 27.40 9.53
N VAL A 118 3.83 27.36 9.29
CA VAL A 118 2.83 27.53 10.36
C VAL A 118 1.80 26.41 10.25
N TYR A 119 1.68 25.60 11.29
CA TYR A 119 0.61 24.60 11.39
C TYR A 119 -0.69 25.25 11.90
N LEU A 120 -1.79 25.01 11.14
CA LEU A 120 -3.13 25.49 11.48
C LEU A 120 -4.08 24.37 11.87
N GLY A 121 -3.83 23.17 11.35
CA GLY A 121 -4.56 21.93 11.65
C GLY A 121 -3.57 20.78 11.73
N TRP A 122 -3.32 20.29 12.94
CA TRP A 122 -2.28 19.29 13.22
C TRP A 122 -2.62 18.50 14.48
N LYS A 123 -1.88 17.44 14.73
CA LYS A 123 -1.99 16.62 15.94
C LYS A 123 -0.65 16.59 16.67
N GLU A 124 -0.67 16.91 17.95
CA GLU A 124 0.48 16.81 18.81
C GLU A 124 0.75 15.34 19.17
N MET A 125 1.94 14.85 18.84
CA MET A 125 2.37 13.48 19.18
C MET A 125 3.37 13.46 20.33
N GLU A 126 4.14 14.55 20.50
CA GLU A 126 5.03 14.80 21.62
C GLU A 126 4.77 16.21 22.14
N GLU A 127 5.00 16.43 23.44
CA GLU A 127 4.74 17.69 24.10
C GLU A 127 5.52 18.85 23.45
N SER A 128 4.81 19.85 23.00
CA SER A 128 5.34 21.02 22.34
C SER A 128 5.85 22.05 23.33
N ILE A 129 6.76 22.92 22.88
CA ILE A 129 7.31 23.99 23.70
C ILE A 129 6.38 25.21 23.61
N PRO A 130 5.80 25.71 24.72
CA PRO A 130 4.96 26.89 24.70
C PRO A 130 5.73 28.14 24.25
N ILE A 131 5.12 28.95 23.38
CA ILE A 131 5.63 30.28 22.99
C ILE A 131 4.82 31.36 23.69
N ASP A 132 3.48 31.27 23.58
CA ASP A 132 2.54 32.16 24.27
C ASP A 132 1.19 31.44 24.48
N ASP A 133 0.11 32.19 24.75
CA ASP A 133 -1.21 31.60 24.99
C ASP A 133 -1.82 30.93 23.74
N LYS A 134 -1.43 31.37 22.55
CA LYS A 134 -1.96 30.90 21.25
C LYS A 134 -1.06 29.92 20.52
N PHE A 135 0.25 30.02 20.72
CA PHE A 135 1.24 29.37 19.87
C PHE A 135 2.20 28.49 20.66
N VAL A 136 2.63 27.43 19.98
CA VAL A 136 3.65 26.50 20.45
C VAL A 136 4.71 26.28 19.37
N LYS A 137 5.92 25.92 19.78
CA LYS A 137 6.92 25.31 18.90
C LYS A 137 6.70 23.81 18.93
N PRO A 138 6.19 23.19 17.83
CA PRO A 138 5.90 21.77 17.82
C PRO A 138 7.21 20.96 17.84
N VAL A 139 7.21 19.84 18.56
CA VAL A 139 8.31 18.86 18.60
C VAL A 139 8.03 17.77 17.55
N TYR A 140 6.88 17.13 17.62
CA TYR A 140 6.47 16.12 16.65
C TYR A 140 5.03 16.37 16.18
N PRO A 141 4.85 17.28 15.20
CA PRO A 141 3.54 17.56 14.62
C PRO A 141 3.15 16.46 13.63
N TYR A 142 1.97 15.90 13.79
CA TYR A 142 1.37 14.94 12.91
C TYR A 142 0.19 15.57 12.16
N TRP A 143 -0.24 15.04 11.02
CA TRP A 143 -1.18 15.56 10.04
C TRP A 143 -0.66 16.72 9.19
N GLY A 144 -0.65 16.47 7.87
CA GLY A 144 -0.47 17.51 6.85
C GLY A 144 -1.76 18.26 6.49
N LEU A 145 -2.78 18.25 7.38
CA LEU A 145 -4.14 18.74 7.10
C LEU A 145 -4.19 20.19 6.62
N ALA A 146 -3.49 21.07 7.34
CA ALA A 146 -3.51 22.50 7.06
C ALA A 146 -2.26 23.20 7.56
N TYR A 147 -1.53 23.86 6.66
CA TYR A 147 -0.33 24.63 7.02
C TYR A 147 -0.08 25.78 6.04
N MET A 148 0.51 26.87 6.54
CA MET A 148 1.13 27.91 5.69
C MET A 148 2.58 27.57 5.46
N ILE A 149 3.06 27.70 4.22
CA ILE A 149 4.47 27.50 3.86
C ILE A 149 4.97 28.66 3.00
N THR A 150 6.23 29.06 3.22
CA THR A 150 6.90 30.07 2.39
C THR A 150 7.75 29.42 1.30
N PRO A 151 8.14 30.17 0.25
CA PRO A 151 9.06 29.68 -0.78
C PRO A 151 10.40 29.17 -0.22
N GLU A 152 10.91 29.79 0.86
CA GLU A 152 12.13 29.37 1.53
C GLU A 152 11.98 27.96 2.13
N SER A 153 10.93 27.75 2.90
CA SER A 153 10.64 26.42 3.49
C SER A 153 10.38 25.38 2.41
N ALA A 154 9.63 25.75 1.37
CA ALA A 154 9.36 24.85 0.25
C ALA A 154 10.64 24.43 -0.49
N LYS A 155 11.63 25.32 -0.61
CA LYS A 155 12.96 24.96 -1.15
C LYS A 155 13.68 23.97 -0.25
N ILE A 156 13.69 24.19 1.08
CA ILE A 156 14.30 23.26 2.04
C ILE A 156 13.66 21.87 1.94
N LEU A 157 12.31 21.80 1.91
CA LEU A 157 11.59 20.53 1.80
C LEU A 157 11.82 19.83 0.46
N THR A 158 12.18 20.55 -0.59
CA THR A 158 12.34 20.01 -1.95
C THR A 158 13.77 20.10 -2.47
N GLU A 159 14.75 20.35 -1.61
CA GLU A 159 16.17 20.46 -1.96
C GLU A 159 16.70 19.18 -2.60
N THR A 160 16.37 18.05 -1.99
CA THR A 160 16.69 16.72 -2.53
C THR A 160 15.41 15.91 -2.63
N LYS A 161 15.30 15.05 -3.64
CA LYS A 161 14.20 14.10 -3.72
C LYS A 161 14.50 12.96 -2.73
N PRO A 162 13.67 12.79 -1.70
CA PRO A 162 13.89 11.78 -0.69
C PRO A 162 13.39 10.41 -1.14
N ASN A 163 13.75 9.39 -0.39
CA ASN A 163 12.93 8.19 -0.30
C ASN A 163 11.57 8.59 0.27
N ILE A 164 10.50 8.21 -0.40
CA ILE A 164 9.15 8.59 0.02
C ILE A 164 8.79 7.82 1.28
N ILE A 165 8.34 8.55 2.27
CA ILE A 165 7.65 8.10 3.48
C ILE A 165 6.34 8.90 3.60
N PRO A 166 5.41 8.58 4.50
CA PRO A 166 4.23 9.41 4.71
C PRO A 166 4.61 10.86 4.98
N VAL A 167 3.84 11.81 4.46
CA VAL A 167 4.11 13.25 4.64
C VAL A 167 4.10 13.64 6.12
N ASP A 168 3.28 12.95 6.91
CA ASP A 168 3.14 13.13 8.35
C ASP A 168 4.40 12.72 9.15
N GLU A 169 5.25 11.88 8.55
CA GLU A 169 6.57 11.49 9.07
C GLU A 169 7.69 12.31 8.46
N TYR A 170 7.53 12.75 7.22
CA TYR A 170 8.55 13.54 6.52
C TYR A 170 8.68 14.94 7.07
N LEU A 171 7.56 15.62 7.34
CA LEU A 171 7.58 16.98 7.85
C LEU A 171 8.27 17.10 9.23
N PRO A 172 7.97 16.23 10.22
CA PRO A 172 8.68 16.23 11.49
C PRO A 172 10.20 16.07 11.36
N GLN A 173 10.68 15.22 10.44
CA GLN A 173 12.13 15.04 10.20
C GLN A 173 12.82 16.31 9.66
N LYS A 174 12.06 17.26 9.10
CA LYS A 174 12.60 18.51 8.55
C LYS A 174 12.39 19.71 9.47
N ILE A 175 11.68 19.52 10.59
CA ILE A 175 11.23 20.62 11.46
C ILE A 175 12.38 21.49 11.98
N GLU A 176 13.53 20.89 12.30
CA GLU A 176 14.70 21.62 12.79
C GLU A 176 15.33 22.57 11.75
N LYS A 177 15.09 22.30 10.46
CA LYS A 177 15.57 23.13 9.34
C LYS A 177 14.64 24.29 9.01
N LEU A 178 13.46 24.32 9.64
CA LEU A 178 12.42 25.30 9.42
C LEU A 178 12.21 26.16 10.66
N ASN A 179 11.81 27.41 10.47
CA ASN A 179 11.33 28.25 11.57
C ASN A 179 9.82 28.03 11.73
N VAL A 180 9.46 27.04 12.54
CA VAL A 180 8.08 26.51 12.65
C VAL A 180 7.38 27.06 13.88
N VAL A 181 6.10 27.35 13.71
CA VAL A 181 5.15 27.61 14.79
C VAL A 181 3.84 26.86 14.51
N ALA A 182 3.14 26.48 15.55
CA ALA A 182 1.83 25.85 15.45
C ALA A 182 0.81 26.56 16.34
N TYR A 183 -0.44 26.61 15.90
CA TYR A 183 -1.53 27.00 16.77
C TYR A 183 -1.74 25.94 17.85
N LYS A 184 -1.82 26.36 19.10
CA LYS A 184 -2.08 25.47 20.25
C LYS A 184 -3.44 24.81 20.15
N GLU A 185 -4.45 25.58 19.73
CA GLU A 185 -5.77 25.09 19.36
C GLU A 185 -5.90 25.17 17.85
N ASN A 186 -6.24 24.04 17.21
CA ASN A 186 -6.43 24.01 15.77
C ASN A 186 -7.49 25.02 15.33
N ILE A 187 -7.15 25.89 14.38
CA ILE A 187 -8.05 26.84 13.73
C ILE A 187 -8.57 26.31 12.39
N ILE A 188 -8.02 25.20 11.92
CA ILE A 188 -8.51 24.38 10.85
C ILE A 188 -8.56 22.95 11.37
N VAL A 189 -9.72 22.32 11.30
CA VAL A 189 -9.97 21.00 11.89
C VAL A 189 -10.35 19.99 10.82
N PRO A 190 -10.10 18.69 11.04
CA PRO A 190 -10.56 17.66 10.10
C PRO A 190 -12.08 17.53 10.13
N ARG A 191 -12.69 17.33 8.97
CA ARG A 191 -14.10 16.96 8.86
C ARG A 191 -14.33 15.59 9.53
N ASP A 192 -15.53 15.35 10.06
CA ASP A 192 -15.90 14.06 10.64
C ASP A 192 -15.70 12.95 9.58
N ARG A 193 -15.01 11.87 9.97
CA ARG A 193 -14.72 10.71 9.12
C ARG A 193 -15.98 10.03 8.57
N LYS A 194 -17.12 10.15 9.29
CA LYS A 194 -18.42 9.64 8.83
C LYS A 194 -18.91 10.32 7.54
N ASP A 195 -18.41 11.52 7.27
CA ASP A 195 -18.85 12.37 6.15
C ASP A 195 -17.98 12.26 4.89
N GLY A 196 -17.15 11.27 4.71
CA GLY A 196 -16.43 11.18 3.45
C GLY A 196 -15.23 10.26 3.35
N GLY A 197 -14.91 9.52 4.39
CA GLY A 197 -13.85 8.49 4.38
C GLY A 197 -12.45 8.98 3.96
N SER A 198 -11.41 8.27 4.38
CA SER A 198 -10.04 8.48 3.90
C SER A 198 -9.81 7.68 2.62
N ASN A 199 -9.01 8.22 1.67
CA ASN A 199 -8.49 7.44 0.56
C ASN A 199 -7.23 6.63 0.95
N ILE A 200 -6.67 6.90 2.12
CA ILE A 200 -5.67 6.07 2.75
C ILE A 200 -6.42 4.97 3.48
N ASN A 201 -6.71 3.87 2.78
CA ASN A 201 -7.35 2.72 3.38
C ASN A 201 -6.27 1.79 3.96
N PRO A 202 -6.21 1.60 5.28
CA PRO A 202 -5.23 0.70 5.88
C PRO A 202 -5.39 -0.77 5.47
N THR A 203 -6.52 -1.15 4.86
CA THR A 203 -6.75 -2.50 4.33
C THR A 203 -6.29 -2.68 2.89
N ASN A 204 -6.07 -1.59 2.12
CA ASN A 204 -5.58 -1.64 0.73
C ASN A 204 -4.07 -1.37 0.69
N ARG A 205 -3.30 -2.16 1.40
CA ARG A 205 -1.85 -2.04 1.48
C ARG A 205 -1.21 -2.88 0.41
N TYR A 206 -0.70 -2.19 -0.59
CA TYR A 206 0.23 -2.79 -1.52
C TYR A 206 1.64 -2.55 -1.00
N ASP A 207 2.45 -3.59 -1.01
CA ASP A 207 3.88 -3.40 -0.96
C ASP A 207 4.26 -2.62 -2.24
N TYR A 208 4.42 -1.32 -2.09
CA TYR A 208 4.67 -0.38 -3.19
C TYR A 208 6.00 -0.65 -3.89
N PHE A 209 6.90 -1.37 -3.19
CA PHE A 209 8.25 -1.68 -3.59
C PHE A 209 8.35 -2.72 -4.69
N LEU A 210 7.20 -3.20 -5.16
CA LEU A 210 7.19 -4.30 -6.08
C LEU A 210 6.59 -3.87 -7.39
N ASP A 211 7.46 -3.45 -8.28
CA ASP A 211 7.19 -3.58 -9.70
C ASP A 211 7.18 -5.08 -10.01
N PHE A 212 6.06 -5.74 -9.78
CA PHE A 212 5.86 -7.15 -10.07
C PHE A 212 4.64 -7.36 -10.96
N ASN A 213 4.73 -8.36 -11.82
CA ASN A 213 3.55 -8.91 -12.46
C ASN A 213 2.96 -9.98 -11.56
N THR A 214 1.64 -10.12 -11.58
CA THR A 214 0.94 -11.23 -10.96
C THR A 214 0.62 -12.29 -12.01
N HIS A 215 1.06 -13.51 -11.76
CA HIS A 215 0.79 -14.67 -12.58
C HIS A 215 -0.19 -15.58 -11.86
N ILE A 216 -1.40 -15.72 -12.39
CA ILE A 216 -2.41 -16.64 -11.85
C ILE A 216 -2.36 -17.90 -12.69
N LEU A 217 -1.95 -19.00 -12.05
CA LEU A 217 -1.63 -20.24 -12.72
C LEU A 217 -2.53 -21.36 -12.25
N THR A 218 -2.80 -22.29 -13.14
CA THR A 218 -3.41 -23.59 -12.85
C THR A 218 -2.85 -24.66 -13.76
N VAL A 219 -2.98 -25.92 -13.35
CA VAL A 219 -2.72 -27.10 -14.20
C VAL A 219 -4.02 -27.91 -14.31
N ALA A 220 -4.71 -27.76 -15.41
CA ALA A 220 -5.93 -28.48 -15.70
C ALA A 220 -5.87 -29.09 -17.12
N THR A 221 -5.71 -30.39 -17.21
CA THR A 221 -5.69 -31.12 -18.49
C THR A 221 -7.08 -31.33 -19.06
N ASP A 222 -8.12 -31.24 -18.24
CA ASP A 222 -9.53 -31.30 -18.61
C ASP A 222 -10.25 -30.00 -18.20
N GLU A 223 -10.33 -29.04 -19.13
CA GLU A 223 -10.98 -27.74 -18.87
C GLU A 223 -12.48 -27.87 -18.53
N LYS A 224 -13.15 -28.97 -18.93
CA LYS A 224 -14.56 -29.17 -18.56
C LYS A 224 -14.72 -29.49 -17.09
N LYS A 225 -13.79 -30.21 -16.50
CA LYS A 225 -13.74 -30.46 -15.05
C LYS A 225 -13.38 -29.19 -14.28
N ALA A 226 -12.51 -28.34 -14.83
CA ALA A 226 -12.08 -27.06 -14.24
C ALA A 226 -13.08 -25.90 -14.45
N LYS A 227 -14.29 -26.17 -14.93
CA LYS A 227 -15.28 -25.13 -15.29
C LYS A 227 -15.63 -24.17 -14.14
N LYS A 228 -15.58 -24.62 -12.88
CA LYS A 228 -15.89 -23.78 -11.71
C LYS A 228 -14.83 -22.70 -11.53
N LEU A 229 -13.55 -23.05 -11.63
CA LEU A 229 -12.44 -22.11 -11.54
C LEU A 229 -12.51 -21.09 -12.67
N PHE A 230 -12.63 -21.52 -13.92
CA PHE A 230 -12.68 -20.60 -15.06
C PHE A 230 -13.92 -19.71 -15.06
N ALA A 231 -15.10 -20.21 -14.67
CA ALA A 231 -16.30 -19.39 -14.55
C ALA A 231 -16.19 -18.34 -13.44
N SER A 232 -15.55 -18.66 -12.32
CA SER A 232 -15.30 -17.67 -11.26
C SER A 232 -14.30 -16.59 -11.70
N ALA A 233 -13.26 -16.97 -12.44
CA ALA A 233 -12.28 -16.05 -12.99
C ALA A 233 -12.91 -15.11 -14.03
N GLU A 234 -13.73 -15.64 -14.94
CA GLU A 234 -14.47 -14.87 -15.95
C GLU A 234 -15.39 -13.83 -15.27
N LYS A 235 -16.15 -14.25 -14.26
CA LYS A 235 -17.03 -13.36 -13.48
C LYS A 235 -16.29 -12.19 -12.83
N LEU A 236 -15.05 -12.42 -12.42
CA LEU A 236 -14.18 -11.41 -11.77
C LEU A 236 -13.25 -10.70 -12.77
N ASN A 237 -13.36 -11.00 -14.06
CA ASN A 237 -12.46 -10.49 -15.11
C ASN A 237 -10.98 -10.80 -14.84
N ILE A 238 -10.70 -12.00 -14.31
CA ILE A 238 -9.36 -12.47 -13.99
C ILE A 238 -8.88 -13.44 -15.07
N LYS A 239 -7.66 -13.20 -15.58
CA LYS A 239 -7.04 -14.10 -16.56
C LYS A 239 -6.19 -15.15 -15.83
N ILE A 240 -6.55 -16.43 -16.00
CA ILE A 240 -5.77 -17.57 -15.50
C ILE A 240 -4.98 -18.19 -16.67
N THR A 241 -3.70 -18.47 -16.42
CA THR A 241 -2.86 -19.24 -17.34
C THR A 241 -2.97 -20.72 -16.98
N ASN A 242 -3.55 -21.52 -17.89
CA ASN A 242 -3.66 -22.97 -17.72
C ASN A 242 -2.45 -23.67 -18.35
N LEU A 243 -1.52 -24.12 -17.53
CA LEU A 243 -0.29 -24.82 -17.93
C LEU A 243 -0.57 -26.27 -18.38
N GLY A 244 -1.73 -26.83 -17.98
CA GLY A 244 -2.14 -28.19 -18.35
C GLY A 244 -2.90 -28.28 -19.67
N LYS A 245 -3.19 -27.16 -20.34
CA LYS A 245 -3.96 -27.16 -21.57
C LYS A 245 -3.26 -27.89 -22.71
N GLY A 246 -3.89 -28.99 -23.19
CA GLY A 246 -3.32 -29.80 -24.25
C GLY A 246 -2.15 -30.69 -23.83
N VAL A 247 -1.79 -30.70 -22.56
CA VAL A 247 -0.74 -31.54 -22.01
C VAL A 247 -1.29 -32.94 -21.69
N LYS A 248 -0.51 -33.97 -22.03
CA LYS A 248 -0.80 -35.34 -21.56
C LYS A 248 -0.35 -35.49 -20.13
N TRP A 249 -1.27 -35.77 -19.23
CA TRP A 249 -0.95 -35.93 -17.82
C TRP A 249 0.00 -37.10 -17.54
N GLN A 250 1.03 -36.86 -16.73
CA GLN A 250 2.06 -37.83 -16.33
C GLN A 250 2.27 -37.89 -14.81
N GLY A 251 1.47 -37.16 -14.04
CA GLY A 251 1.62 -36.96 -12.60
C GLY A 251 0.94 -38.00 -11.71
N GLY A 252 0.74 -39.22 -12.18
CA GLY A 252 0.08 -40.25 -11.39
C GLY A 252 -1.43 -40.11 -11.30
N THR A 253 -2.03 -40.70 -10.28
CA THR A 253 -3.49 -40.73 -10.03
C THR A 253 -3.80 -40.22 -8.64
N MET A 254 -5.07 -39.92 -8.37
CA MET A 254 -5.58 -39.49 -7.05
C MET A 254 -5.59 -40.60 -5.99
N GLU A 255 -5.26 -41.85 -6.36
CA GLU A 255 -5.28 -43.01 -5.45
C GLU A 255 -3.91 -43.33 -4.83
N GLY A 256 -2.88 -42.51 -5.15
CA GLY A 256 -1.51 -42.72 -4.68
C GLY A 256 -0.66 -41.47 -4.88
N GLN A 257 0.65 -41.64 -4.69
CA GLN A 257 1.62 -40.54 -4.93
C GLN A 257 1.50 -39.97 -6.34
N GLY A 258 1.63 -38.63 -6.46
CA GLY A 258 1.54 -37.95 -7.73
C GLY A 258 1.53 -36.42 -7.57
N GLY A 259 1.48 -35.73 -8.71
CA GLY A 259 1.44 -34.28 -8.71
C GLY A 259 2.74 -33.61 -9.14
N GLY A 260 3.89 -34.32 -9.11
CA GLY A 260 5.19 -33.77 -9.51
C GLY A 260 5.17 -33.15 -10.93
N HIS A 261 4.39 -33.71 -11.84
CA HIS A 261 4.19 -33.12 -13.16
C HIS A 261 3.60 -31.69 -13.09
N LYS A 262 2.71 -31.42 -12.12
CA LYS A 262 2.18 -30.06 -11.86
C LYS A 262 3.30 -29.11 -11.48
N ILE A 263 4.18 -29.50 -10.58
CA ILE A 263 5.32 -28.69 -10.16
C ILE A 263 6.29 -28.45 -11.32
N ASN A 264 6.59 -29.47 -12.12
CA ASN A 264 7.48 -29.35 -13.26
C ASN A 264 6.94 -28.37 -14.32
N LEU A 265 5.64 -28.40 -14.60
CA LEU A 265 5.02 -27.42 -15.49
C LEU A 265 5.09 -25.98 -14.94
N VAL A 266 4.92 -25.81 -13.64
CA VAL A 266 5.10 -24.50 -13.00
C VAL A 266 6.57 -24.07 -13.07
N LYS A 267 7.51 -24.97 -12.74
CA LYS A 267 8.96 -24.71 -12.79
C LYS A 267 9.38 -24.21 -14.18
N GLU A 268 8.97 -24.90 -15.24
CA GLU A 268 9.23 -24.49 -16.63
C GLU A 268 8.65 -23.09 -16.94
N TYR A 269 7.41 -22.83 -16.51
CA TYR A 269 6.79 -21.52 -16.69
C TYR A 269 7.57 -20.40 -15.99
N LEU A 270 8.17 -20.65 -14.83
CA LEU A 270 8.88 -19.66 -14.04
C LEU A 270 10.27 -19.29 -14.58
N GLU A 271 10.90 -20.08 -15.43
CA GLU A 271 12.28 -19.90 -15.86
C GLU A 271 12.58 -18.49 -16.37
N ASP A 272 11.70 -17.92 -17.19
CA ASP A 272 11.85 -16.58 -17.80
C ASP A 272 11.17 -15.46 -17.02
N LYS A 273 10.56 -15.72 -15.86
CA LYS A 273 9.88 -14.71 -15.05
C LYS A 273 10.84 -14.04 -14.07
N ARG A 274 10.56 -12.76 -13.77
CA ARG A 274 11.37 -11.98 -12.83
C ARG A 274 11.20 -12.50 -11.42
N ASP A 275 12.25 -12.53 -10.64
CA ASP A 275 12.22 -13.06 -9.27
C ASP A 275 11.25 -12.32 -8.34
N ASN A 276 11.02 -11.04 -8.61
CA ASN A 276 10.05 -10.22 -7.86
C ASN A 276 8.59 -10.42 -8.27
N ASP A 277 8.31 -11.06 -9.40
CA ASP A 277 6.94 -11.36 -9.80
C ASP A 277 6.26 -12.28 -8.78
N VAL A 278 4.95 -12.18 -8.65
CA VAL A 278 4.13 -12.97 -7.72
C VAL A 278 3.33 -14.01 -8.48
N VAL A 279 3.37 -15.24 -7.99
CA VAL A 279 2.55 -16.34 -8.51
C VAL A 279 1.46 -16.66 -7.50
N LEU A 280 0.21 -16.73 -7.98
CA LEU A 280 -0.91 -17.38 -7.32
C LEU A 280 -1.21 -18.67 -8.09
N PHE A 281 -0.93 -19.80 -7.48
CA PHE A 281 -1.28 -21.11 -8.03
C PHE A 281 -2.60 -21.60 -7.43
N LEU A 282 -3.49 -22.13 -8.29
CA LEU A 282 -4.78 -22.66 -7.91
C LEU A 282 -4.96 -24.05 -8.52
N ASP A 283 -5.36 -25.04 -7.74
CA ASP A 283 -5.75 -26.33 -8.28
C ASP A 283 -6.92 -26.17 -9.26
N GLY A 284 -6.86 -26.90 -10.37
CA GLY A 284 -7.80 -26.70 -11.47
C GLY A 284 -9.20 -27.22 -11.21
N TYR A 285 -9.39 -28.18 -10.32
CA TYR A 285 -10.62 -28.98 -10.28
C TYR A 285 -11.52 -28.68 -9.09
N ASP A 286 -10.98 -28.26 -7.97
CA ASP A 286 -11.72 -28.09 -6.71
C ASP A 286 -11.61 -26.67 -6.12
N THR A 287 -10.95 -25.74 -6.82
CA THR A 287 -10.84 -24.34 -6.41
C THR A 287 -11.74 -23.41 -7.21
N PHE A 288 -11.98 -22.22 -6.67
CA PHE A 288 -12.62 -21.10 -7.36
C PHE A 288 -12.27 -19.79 -6.69
N LEU A 289 -12.33 -18.71 -7.46
CA LEU A 289 -12.04 -17.36 -6.97
C LEU A 289 -13.31 -16.72 -6.39
N THR A 290 -13.17 -16.11 -5.21
CA THR A 290 -14.25 -15.41 -4.51
C THR A 290 -14.09 -13.90 -4.52
N ASP A 291 -12.88 -13.42 -4.86
CA ASP A 291 -12.55 -11.99 -4.83
C ASP A 291 -11.58 -11.62 -5.95
N HIS A 292 -11.39 -10.32 -6.16
CA HIS A 292 -10.46 -9.79 -7.15
C HIS A 292 -9.00 -10.05 -6.76
N THR A 293 -8.14 -10.14 -7.77
CA THR A 293 -6.69 -10.39 -7.60
C THR A 293 -6.06 -9.38 -6.64
N ASP A 294 -6.47 -8.13 -6.73
CA ASP A 294 -5.92 -7.05 -5.91
C ASP A 294 -6.14 -7.29 -4.41
N GLU A 295 -7.29 -7.82 -4.01
CA GLU A 295 -7.56 -8.17 -2.63
C GLU A 295 -6.69 -9.35 -2.16
N ILE A 296 -6.56 -10.38 -3.02
CA ILE A 296 -5.73 -11.55 -2.72
C ILE A 296 -4.26 -11.13 -2.52
N ILE A 297 -3.73 -10.32 -3.44
CA ILE A 297 -2.36 -9.82 -3.37
C ILE A 297 -2.17 -8.91 -2.15
N SER A 298 -3.12 -8.02 -1.86
CA SER A 298 -3.08 -7.15 -0.68
C SER A 298 -2.98 -7.97 0.62
N ARG A 299 -3.73 -9.05 0.75
CA ARG A 299 -3.65 -9.94 1.90
C ARG A 299 -2.32 -10.68 1.96
N TYR A 300 -1.85 -11.21 0.83
CA TYR A 300 -0.55 -11.89 0.75
C TYR A 300 0.59 -11.00 1.28
N ILE A 301 0.62 -9.75 0.85
CA ILE A 301 1.66 -8.80 1.26
C ILE A 301 1.62 -8.53 2.77
N GLN A 302 0.43 -8.49 3.38
CA GLN A 302 0.26 -8.28 4.82
C GLN A 302 0.85 -9.39 5.69
N PHE A 303 1.03 -10.59 5.17
CA PHE A 303 1.62 -11.70 5.91
C PHE A 303 3.15 -11.61 6.03
N PHE A 304 3.81 -10.72 5.31
CA PHE A 304 5.28 -10.58 5.28
C PHE A 304 6.05 -11.88 4.98
N HIS A 305 5.37 -12.91 4.51
CA HIS A 305 5.96 -14.18 4.14
C HIS A 305 6.25 -14.24 2.65
N LYS A 306 7.37 -14.86 2.31
CA LYS A 306 7.79 -14.99 0.92
C LYS A 306 6.96 -16.01 0.15
N LEU A 307 6.51 -17.06 0.85
CA LEU A 307 5.67 -18.12 0.35
C LEU A 307 4.57 -18.45 1.36
N ILE A 308 3.36 -18.66 0.89
CA ILE A 308 2.20 -19.10 1.67
C ILE A 308 1.56 -20.26 0.92
N PHE A 309 1.36 -21.36 1.61
CA PHE A 309 0.64 -22.53 1.12
C PHE A 309 -0.69 -22.68 1.83
N SER A 310 -1.66 -23.30 1.17
CA SER A 310 -2.85 -23.80 1.86
C SER A 310 -2.48 -24.94 2.81
N SER A 311 -3.34 -25.16 3.78
CA SER A 311 -3.15 -26.21 4.78
C SER A 311 -4.40 -27.05 4.95
N GLU A 312 -4.23 -28.30 5.37
CA GLU A 312 -5.31 -29.25 5.54
C GLU A 312 -5.23 -30.00 6.87
N ARG A 313 -6.28 -30.78 7.18
CA ARG A 313 -6.45 -31.47 8.46
C ARG A 313 -5.80 -32.85 8.48
N PHE A 314 -5.50 -33.41 7.34
CA PHE A 314 -4.99 -34.76 7.16
C PHE A 314 -3.58 -34.74 6.58
N CYS A 315 -2.71 -35.60 7.02
CA CYS A 315 -1.39 -35.80 6.46
C CYS A 315 -1.52 -36.74 5.25
N TRP A 316 -1.58 -36.12 4.06
CA TRP A 316 -1.69 -36.87 2.81
C TRP A 316 -0.40 -36.66 2.00
N PRO A 317 0.09 -37.61 1.21
CA PRO A 317 -0.41 -39.00 1.05
C PRO A 317 0.19 -39.98 2.09
N ASP A 318 1.14 -39.56 2.92
CA ASP A 318 1.81 -40.42 3.91
C ASP A 318 1.36 -40.08 5.34
N GLU A 319 0.38 -40.80 5.83
CA GLU A 319 -0.11 -40.65 7.20
C GLU A 319 0.94 -41.01 8.26
N GLY A 320 2.01 -41.75 7.88
CA GLY A 320 3.10 -42.09 8.79
C GLY A 320 3.90 -40.88 9.27
N LEU A 321 3.91 -39.80 8.50
CA LEU A 321 4.57 -38.53 8.83
C LEU A 321 3.76 -37.65 9.79
N ALA A 322 2.50 -37.99 10.05
CA ALA A 322 1.59 -37.12 10.80
C ALA A 322 2.07 -36.80 12.22
N SER A 323 2.66 -37.78 12.92
CA SER A 323 3.18 -37.60 14.29
C SER A 323 4.37 -36.64 14.33
N ASP A 324 5.29 -36.77 13.39
CA ASP A 324 6.52 -35.97 13.33
C ASP A 324 6.22 -34.52 12.92
N LEU A 325 5.32 -34.33 11.95
CA LEU A 325 4.88 -33.00 11.53
C LEU A 325 4.08 -32.31 12.63
N LYS A 326 3.23 -33.04 13.35
CA LYS A 326 2.48 -32.48 14.47
C LYS A 326 3.40 -32.08 15.62
N ALA A 327 4.44 -32.85 15.91
CA ALA A 327 5.44 -32.48 16.91
C ALA A 327 6.24 -31.23 16.54
N LYS A 328 6.53 -31.01 15.25
CA LYS A 328 7.16 -29.77 14.76
C LYS A 328 6.25 -28.55 14.86
N ASN A 329 4.94 -28.73 14.91
CA ASN A 329 3.92 -27.69 14.90
C ASN A 329 3.18 -27.61 16.26
N GLU A 330 3.77 -28.03 17.36
CA GLU A 330 3.15 -28.07 18.71
C GLU A 330 2.57 -26.73 19.17
N ASP A 331 3.18 -25.60 18.74
CA ASP A 331 2.74 -24.25 19.08
C ASP A 331 1.54 -23.76 18.23
N ILE A 332 1.12 -24.53 17.22
CA ILE A 332 0.05 -24.14 16.30
C ILE A 332 -1.29 -24.69 16.80
N ASN A 333 -2.10 -23.83 17.38
CA ASN A 333 -3.44 -24.18 17.89
C ASN A 333 -4.50 -24.15 16.79
N THR A 334 -4.34 -24.98 15.74
CA THR A 334 -5.31 -25.18 14.67
C THR A 334 -5.34 -26.63 14.23
N PRO A 335 -6.48 -27.15 13.75
CA PRO A 335 -6.54 -28.48 13.16
C PRO A 335 -5.89 -28.58 11.77
N TYR A 336 -5.56 -27.47 11.15
CA TYR A 336 -4.96 -27.38 9.81
C TYR A 336 -3.44 -27.29 9.94
N GLN A 337 -2.79 -28.44 10.13
CA GLN A 337 -1.35 -28.53 10.45
C GLN A 337 -0.50 -29.11 9.32
N TYR A 338 -1.12 -29.59 8.25
CA TYR A 338 -0.44 -30.25 7.14
C TYR A 338 -0.49 -29.39 5.89
N LEU A 339 0.60 -29.40 5.12
CA LEU A 339 0.69 -28.66 3.86
C LEU A 339 -0.31 -29.24 2.85
N ASN A 340 -0.92 -28.35 2.09
CA ASN A 340 -1.70 -28.70 0.90
C ASN A 340 -1.15 -27.97 -0.31
N SER A 341 -0.67 -28.69 -1.32
CA SER A 341 -0.05 -28.17 -2.54
C SER A 341 -1.06 -27.60 -3.55
N GLY A 342 -2.37 -27.71 -3.27
CA GLY A 342 -3.45 -27.30 -4.18
C GLY A 342 -3.57 -25.78 -4.35
N MET A 343 -3.12 -25.00 -3.37
CA MET A 343 -3.05 -23.54 -3.49
C MET A 343 -1.81 -22.99 -2.81
N TYR A 344 -1.12 -22.09 -3.49
CA TYR A 344 -0.04 -21.31 -2.89
C TYR A 344 0.11 -19.95 -3.59
N ILE A 345 0.70 -19.02 -2.85
CA ILE A 345 1.06 -17.72 -3.34
C ILE A 345 2.47 -17.37 -2.87
N GLY A 346 3.27 -16.80 -3.77
CA GLY A 346 4.63 -16.42 -3.42
C GLY A 346 5.40 -15.75 -4.55
N ARG A 347 6.61 -15.31 -4.20
CA ARG A 347 7.50 -14.72 -5.18
C ARG A 347 8.13 -15.77 -6.07
N VAL A 348 8.29 -15.42 -7.36
CA VAL A 348 8.93 -16.29 -8.35
C VAL A 348 10.31 -16.72 -7.88
N GLY A 349 11.15 -15.82 -7.37
CA GLY A 349 12.49 -16.15 -6.91
C GLY A 349 12.53 -17.15 -5.75
N GLU A 350 11.54 -17.09 -4.85
CA GLU A 350 11.43 -18.04 -3.75
C GLU A 350 10.88 -19.40 -4.23
N LEU A 351 9.93 -19.37 -5.18
CA LEU A 351 9.43 -20.61 -5.81
C LEU A 351 10.52 -21.30 -6.63
N LYS A 352 11.35 -20.56 -7.38
CA LYS A 352 12.50 -21.12 -8.08
C LYS A 352 13.48 -21.82 -7.12
N LYS A 353 13.71 -21.23 -5.94
CA LYS A 353 14.57 -21.86 -4.90
C LYS A 353 13.91 -23.13 -4.33
N LEU A 354 12.62 -23.05 -4.02
CA LEU A 354 11.89 -24.20 -3.52
C LEU A 354 11.88 -25.35 -4.52
N PHE A 355 11.64 -25.08 -5.80
CA PHE A 355 11.59 -26.06 -6.87
C PHE A 355 12.95 -26.35 -7.53
N ALA A 356 14.07 -25.98 -6.89
CA ALA A 356 15.42 -26.20 -7.46
C ALA A 356 15.77 -27.70 -7.55
N GLU A 357 15.36 -28.49 -6.56
CA GLU A 357 15.63 -29.92 -6.54
C GLU A 357 14.92 -30.65 -7.69
N PRO A 358 15.51 -31.72 -8.19
CA PRO A 358 14.87 -32.56 -9.18
C PRO A 358 13.61 -33.24 -8.65
N LEU A 359 12.57 -33.27 -9.46
CA LEU A 359 11.30 -33.92 -9.13
C LEU A 359 10.81 -34.69 -10.37
N GLU A 360 10.52 -35.97 -10.20
CA GLU A 360 9.94 -36.77 -11.27
C GLU A 360 8.43 -36.46 -11.41
N ASN A 361 7.88 -36.63 -12.60
CA ASN A 361 6.47 -36.27 -12.84
C ASN A 361 5.48 -37.08 -11.98
N HIS A 362 5.84 -38.27 -11.56
CA HIS A 362 4.99 -39.17 -10.74
C HIS A 362 5.27 -39.06 -9.25
N ASP A 363 6.25 -38.24 -8.83
CA ASP A 363 6.50 -37.99 -7.41
C ASP A 363 5.36 -37.21 -6.78
N ASP A 364 5.31 -37.22 -5.46
CA ASP A 364 4.27 -36.51 -4.72
C ASP A 364 4.64 -35.05 -4.53
N ASP A 365 3.71 -34.15 -4.86
CA ASP A 365 3.93 -32.70 -4.80
C ASP A 365 3.74 -32.10 -3.40
N GLN A 366 3.19 -32.86 -2.44
CA GLN A 366 3.07 -32.42 -1.04
C GLN A 366 4.25 -32.88 -0.18
N LEU A 367 4.94 -33.93 -0.59
CA LEU A 367 6.12 -34.47 0.10
C LEU A 367 7.44 -33.85 -0.40
N TYR A 368 7.39 -33.13 -1.52
CA TYR A 368 8.51 -32.43 -2.12
C TYR A 368 8.91 -31.21 -1.29
#